data_040b75e3884e5710677c822317bfb560
#
_entry.id   040b75e3884e5710677c822317bfb560
#
_cell.length_a   1.000
_cell.length_b   1.000
_cell.length_c   1.000
_cell.angle_alpha   90.00
_cell.angle_beta   90.00
_cell.angle_gamma   90.00
#
_symmetry.space_group_name_H-M   'P 1'
#
loop_
_entity.id
_entity.type
_entity.pdbx_description
1 polymer ?
#
loop_
_entity_poly.entity_id
_entity_poly.type
_entity_poly.pdbx_seq_one_letter_code
_entity_poly.pdbx_strand_id
1 'polypeptide(L)'
;PLILLDEPTTYLDITHQIEVLNLTKKLHAEGRTVAVVLHDLNLAFRYATHVVLMKQGRIIAQGDPRAIITPELIQEVFDLQSIIIPDPCTGTPLVIPKEHQDIHIAADGISAARESK
;
A
#
# COMPACT_ATOMS: atom_id res chain seq x y z
N PRO A 1 19.70 1.48 15.53
CA PRO A 1 18.94 0.28 15.88
C PRO A 1 17.81 0.01 14.89
N LEU A 2 17.56 -1.26 14.68
CA LEU A 2 16.50 -1.74 13.79
C LEU A 2 15.22 -1.96 14.59
N ILE A 3 14.12 -1.43 14.10
CA ILE A 3 12.78 -1.69 14.64
C ILE A 3 11.99 -2.43 13.57
N LEU A 4 11.45 -3.58 13.92
CA LEU A 4 10.65 -4.39 13.00
C LEU A 4 9.21 -4.45 13.50
N LEU A 5 8.27 -4.05 12.65
CA LEU A 5 6.84 -4.09 12.92
C LEU A 5 6.17 -4.96 11.86
N ASP A 6 5.37 -5.95 12.29
CA ASP A 6 4.66 -6.85 11.38
C ASP A 6 3.16 -6.52 11.43
N GLU A 7 2.65 -5.99 10.32
CA GLU A 7 1.26 -5.60 10.17
C GLU A 7 0.73 -4.80 11.36
N PRO A 8 1.38 -3.67 11.70
CA PRO A 8 0.98 -2.93 12.90
C PRO A 8 -0.38 -2.26 12.76
N THR A 9 -0.94 -2.22 11.55
CA THR A 9 -2.20 -1.53 11.27
C THR A 9 -3.40 -2.46 11.19
N THR A 10 -3.18 -3.79 11.24
CA THR A 10 -4.27 -4.76 11.24
C THR A 10 -5.17 -4.54 12.46
N TYR A 11 -6.49 -4.53 12.26
CA TYR A 11 -7.50 -4.31 13.30
C TYR A 11 -7.59 -2.88 13.82
N LEU A 12 -6.85 -1.94 13.24
CA LEU A 12 -6.97 -0.52 13.59
C LEU A 12 -7.91 0.19 12.63
N ASP A 13 -8.61 1.20 13.14
CA ASP A 13 -9.34 2.10 12.25
C ASP A 13 -8.36 3.02 11.51
N ILE A 14 -8.87 3.76 10.54
CA ILE A 14 -8.00 4.53 9.65
C ILE A 14 -7.21 5.61 10.40
N THR A 15 -7.82 6.23 11.40
CA THR A 15 -7.14 7.26 12.20
C THR A 15 -5.95 6.68 12.95
N HIS A 16 -6.16 5.55 13.61
CA HIS A 16 -5.09 4.90 14.35
C HIS A 16 -4.03 4.30 13.46
N GLN A 17 -4.42 3.80 12.27
CA GLN A 17 -3.44 3.35 11.28
C GLN A 17 -2.47 4.48 10.91
N ILE A 18 -3.01 5.66 10.64
CA ILE A 18 -2.19 6.81 10.27
C ILE A 18 -1.29 7.24 11.44
N GLU A 19 -1.81 7.22 12.66
CA GLU A 19 -1.01 7.55 13.85
C GLU A 19 0.19 6.62 14.01
N VAL A 20 -0.03 5.30 13.84
CA VAL A 20 1.06 4.32 13.93
C VAL A 20 2.11 4.56 12.85
N LEU A 21 1.67 4.80 11.63
CA LEU A 21 2.60 5.01 10.52
C LEU A 21 3.34 6.33 10.63
N ASN A 22 2.71 7.38 11.16
CA ASN A 22 3.40 8.64 11.45
C ASN A 22 4.46 8.45 12.52
N LEU A 23 4.21 7.57 13.50
CA LEU A 23 5.20 7.24 14.50
C LEU A 23 6.42 6.56 13.87
N THR A 24 6.22 5.62 12.94
CA THR A 24 7.34 4.98 12.24
C THR A 24 8.17 6.00 11.48
N LYS A 25 7.50 6.96 10.84
CA LYS A 25 8.17 8.04 10.12
C LYS A 25 9.02 8.90 11.05
N LYS A 26 8.49 9.22 12.22
CA LYS A 26 9.22 9.98 13.24
C LYS A 26 10.45 9.22 13.76
N LEU A 27 10.30 7.93 14.02
CA LEU A 27 11.43 7.09 14.46
C LEU A 27 12.52 7.04 13.41
N HIS A 28 12.15 6.94 12.14
CA HIS A 28 13.11 6.97 11.03
C HIS A 28 13.84 8.32 10.98
N ALA A 29 13.12 9.41 11.16
CA ALA A 29 13.73 10.75 11.17
C ALA A 29 14.71 10.94 12.32
N GLU A 30 14.55 10.18 13.41
CA GLU A 30 15.46 10.19 14.55
C GLU A 30 16.68 9.28 14.37
N GLY A 31 16.90 8.79 13.15
CA GLY A 31 18.06 7.98 12.83
C GLY A 31 17.88 6.48 13.04
N ARG A 32 16.67 6.02 13.31
CA ARG A 32 16.40 4.60 13.49
C ARG A 32 16.00 3.97 12.16
N THR A 33 16.41 2.73 11.97
CA THR A 33 15.94 1.94 10.83
C THR A 33 14.66 1.23 11.23
N VAL A 34 13.60 1.45 10.46
CA VAL A 34 12.29 0.85 10.74
C VAL A 34 11.89 0.00 9.54
N ALA A 35 11.60 -1.26 9.80
CA ALA A 35 11.07 -2.17 8.79
C ALA A 35 9.63 -2.52 9.16
N VAL A 36 8.72 -2.40 8.21
CA VAL A 36 7.30 -2.60 8.43
C VAL A 36 6.76 -3.52 7.34
N VAL A 37 6.02 -4.54 7.74
CA VAL A 37 5.29 -5.40 6.80
C VAL A 37 3.85 -4.91 6.74
N LEU A 38 3.42 -4.50 5.55
CA LEU A 38 2.07 -4.00 5.33
C LEU A 38 1.44 -4.73 4.15
N HIS A 39 0.13 -5.00 4.25
CA HIS A 39 -0.64 -5.57 3.15
C HIS A 39 -1.40 -4.50 2.35
N ASP A 40 -1.53 -3.30 2.89
CA ASP A 40 -2.12 -2.17 2.17
C ASP A 40 -1.04 -1.50 1.33
N LEU A 41 -1.13 -1.66 0.01
CA LEU A 41 -0.12 -1.15 -0.93
C LEU A 41 0.03 0.37 -0.83
N ASN A 42 -1.08 1.07 -0.78
CA ASN A 42 -1.04 2.53 -0.80
C ASN A 42 -0.44 3.11 0.47
N LEU A 43 -0.69 2.49 1.61
CA LEU A 43 -0.03 2.88 2.85
C LEU A 43 1.48 2.59 2.78
N ALA A 44 1.86 1.44 2.24
CA ALA A 44 3.27 1.11 2.10
C ALA A 44 4.00 2.14 1.22
N PHE A 45 3.42 2.49 0.06
CA PHE A 45 4.05 3.42 -0.85
C PHE A 45 4.07 4.85 -0.32
N ARG A 46 3.12 5.18 0.53
CA ARG A 46 3.04 6.52 1.11
C ARG A 46 4.08 6.76 2.19
N TYR A 47 4.37 5.75 3.01
CA TYR A 47 5.22 5.89 4.18
C TYR A 47 6.62 5.34 4.04
N ALA A 48 6.86 4.42 3.12
CA ALA A 48 8.17 3.81 2.95
C ALA A 48 9.07 4.66 2.06
N THR A 49 10.34 4.74 2.43
CA THR A 49 11.39 5.30 1.56
C THR A 49 11.95 4.24 0.63
N HIS A 50 11.83 2.98 1.03
CA HIS A 50 12.31 1.83 0.27
C HIS A 50 11.30 0.70 0.46
N VAL A 51 10.76 0.18 -0.63
CA VAL A 51 9.84 -0.95 -0.58
C VAL A 51 10.49 -2.20 -1.14
N VAL A 52 10.07 -3.34 -0.61
CA VAL A 52 10.48 -4.66 -1.12
C VAL A 52 9.19 -5.38 -1.48
N LEU A 53 9.03 -5.71 -2.75
CA LEU A 53 7.87 -6.43 -3.24
C LEU A 53 8.21 -7.90 -3.42
N MET A 54 7.42 -8.75 -2.79
CA MET A 54 7.70 -10.18 -2.77
C MET A 54 6.54 -10.97 -3.38
N LYS A 55 6.87 -12.07 -4.01
CA LYS A 55 5.90 -13.04 -4.53
C LYS A 55 6.48 -14.44 -4.36
N GLN A 56 5.70 -15.32 -3.73
CA GLN A 56 6.09 -16.72 -3.55
C GLN A 56 7.49 -16.87 -2.92
N GLY A 57 7.78 -16.07 -1.90
CA GLY A 57 9.03 -16.12 -1.19
C GLY A 57 10.22 -15.48 -1.90
N ARG A 58 9.99 -14.84 -3.04
CA ARG A 58 11.05 -14.19 -3.82
C ARG A 58 10.87 -12.69 -3.84
N ILE A 59 11.98 -11.97 -3.84
CA ILE A 59 11.98 -10.54 -4.07
C ILE A 59 11.87 -10.31 -5.56
N ILE A 60 10.79 -9.64 -5.99
CA ILE A 60 10.57 -9.32 -7.40
C ILE A 60 11.16 -7.96 -7.74
N ALA A 61 11.02 -6.99 -6.85
CA ALA A 61 11.55 -5.65 -7.05
C ALA A 61 11.75 -4.98 -5.71
N GLN A 62 12.66 -4.02 -5.66
CA GLN A 62 12.85 -3.20 -4.47
C GLN A 62 13.42 -1.84 -4.86
N GLY A 63 13.13 -0.85 -4.07
CA GLY A 63 13.61 0.51 -4.29
C GLY A 63 12.65 1.56 -3.80
N ASP A 64 12.90 2.79 -4.21
CA ASP A 64 12.02 3.92 -3.93
C ASP A 64 10.69 3.71 -4.67
N PRO A 65 9.55 3.75 -3.97
CA PRO A 65 8.25 3.55 -4.64
C PRO A 65 8.05 4.47 -5.83
N ARG A 66 8.52 5.71 -5.75
CA ARG A 66 8.36 6.67 -6.85
C ARG A 66 9.11 6.25 -8.10
N ALA A 67 10.17 5.47 -7.95
CA ALA A 67 11.02 5.07 -9.06
C ALA A 67 10.60 3.74 -9.67
N ILE A 68 10.06 2.81 -8.87
CA ILE A 68 9.87 1.44 -9.34
C ILE A 68 8.42 1.03 -9.58
N ILE A 69 7.44 1.71 -8.97
CA ILE A 69 6.06 1.24 -9.03
C ILE A 69 5.45 1.61 -10.38
N THR A 70 5.02 0.59 -11.11
CA THR A 70 4.34 0.71 -12.40
C THR A 70 3.14 -0.23 -12.43
N PRO A 71 2.14 0.00 -13.31
CA PRO A 71 1.03 -0.95 -13.45
C PRO A 71 1.49 -2.35 -13.80
N GLU A 72 2.54 -2.48 -14.61
CA GLU A 72 3.08 -3.77 -15.01
C GLU A 72 3.67 -4.52 -13.82
N LEU A 73 4.38 -3.83 -12.95
CA LEU A 73 4.93 -4.43 -11.74
C LEU A 73 3.83 -4.90 -10.78
N ILE A 74 2.80 -4.08 -10.60
CA ILE A 74 1.66 -4.44 -9.76
C ILE A 74 0.95 -5.68 -10.32
N GLN A 75 0.77 -5.75 -11.64
CA GLN A 75 0.19 -6.92 -12.27
C GLN A 75 1.06 -8.16 -12.03
N GLU A 76 2.34 -8.03 -12.16
CA GLU A 76 3.27 -9.15 -11.98
C GLU A 76 3.25 -9.69 -10.55
N VAL A 77 3.28 -8.80 -9.56
CA VAL A 77 3.41 -9.21 -8.16
C VAL A 77 2.07 -9.62 -7.55
N PHE A 78 0.99 -8.90 -7.86
CA PHE A 78 -0.29 -9.04 -7.17
C PHE A 78 -1.42 -9.55 -8.05
N ASP A 79 -1.16 -9.83 -9.33
CA ASP A 79 -2.19 -10.22 -10.30
C ASP A 79 -3.34 -9.21 -10.34
N LEU A 80 -3.00 -7.93 -10.27
CA LEU A 80 -3.97 -6.85 -10.19
C LEU A 80 -3.76 -5.87 -11.33
N GLN A 81 -4.79 -5.70 -12.16
CA GLN A 81 -4.79 -4.62 -13.13
C GLN A 81 -5.10 -3.30 -12.43
N SER A 82 -4.29 -2.30 -12.67
CA SER A 82 -4.43 -1.02 -11.97
C SER A 82 -3.96 0.13 -12.83
N ILE A 83 -4.37 1.32 -12.43
CA ILE A 83 -3.74 2.56 -12.87
C ILE A 83 -3.01 3.16 -11.68
N ILE A 84 -2.01 3.96 -11.95
CA ILE A 84 -1.21 4.58 -10.90
C ILE A 84 -1.19 6.08 -11.13
N ILE A 85 -1.59 6.82 -10.10
CA ILE A 85 -1.55 8.27 -10.11
C ILE A 85 -0.72 8.76 -8.92
N PRO A 86 -0.24 10.01 -8.95
CA PRO A 86 0.42 10.56 -7.77
C PRO A 86 -0.59 10.75 -6.64
N ASP A 87 -0.21 10.37 -5.42
CA ASP A 87 -1.00 10.68 -4.24
C ASP A 87 -1.07 12.21 -4.09
N PRO A 88 -2.26 12.80 -3.99
CA PRO A 88 -2.38 14.26 -3.92
C PRO A 88 -1.71 14.88 -2.69
N CYS A 89 -1.48 14.09 -1.63
CA CYS A 89 -0.86 14.61 -0.40
C CYS A 89 0.65 14.42 -0.39
N THR A 90 1.15 13.32 -0.95
CA THR A 90 2.57 12.95 -0.80
C THR A 90 3.31 12.84 -2.12
N GLY A 91 2.62 12.76 -3.24
CA GLY A 91 3.23 12.55 -4.54
C GLY A 91 3.73 11.12 -4.78
N THR A 92 3.51 10.23 -3.82
CA THR A 92 3.90 8.83 -3.94
C THR A 92 2.88 8.07 -4.81
N PRO A 93 3.23 6.88 -5.33
CA PRO A 93 2.30 6.12 -6.17
C PRO A 93 1.03 5.75 -5.42
N LEU A 94 -0.11 6.04 -6.02
CA LEU A 94 -1.41 5.62 -5.56
C LEU A 94 -1.96 4.62 -6.55
N VAL A 95 -2.12 3.37 -6.10
CA VAL A 95 -2.58 2.27 -6.93
C VAL A 95 -4.10 2.21 -6.89
N ILE A 96 -4.71 2.35 -8.05
CA ILE A 96 -6.17 2.27 -8.20
C ILE A 96 -6.49 1.03 -8.98
N PRO A 97 -7.12 0.01 -8.37
CA PRO A 97 -7.49 -1.20 -9.09
C PRO A 97 -8.50 -0.88 -10.18
N LYS A 98 -8.32 -1.51 -11.34
CA LYS A 98 -9.34 -1.43 -12.38
C LYS A 98 -10.54 -2.26 -11.97
N GLU A 99 -11.72 -1.74 -12.26
CA GLU A 99 -12.93 -2.39 -11.87
C GLU A 99 -13.19 -3.65 -12.71
N HIS A 100 -13.71 -4.66 -12.03
CA HIS A 100 -14.33 -5.78 -12.71
C HIS A 100 -15.79 -5.48 -12.97
N GLN A 101 -16.36 -6.14 -13.97
CA GLN A 101 -17.79 -6.03 -14.28
C GLN A 101 -18.60 -6.77 -13.22
N ASP A 102 -19.83 -6.31 -13.00
CA ASP A 102 -20.80 -6.98 -12.11
C ASP A 102 -20.33 -7.12 -10.67
N ILE A 103 -19.64 -6.11 -10.17
CA ILE A 103 -19.20 -6.09 -8.79
C ILE A 103 -20.34 -5.64 -7.90
N HIS A 104 -20.60 -6.44 -6.87
CA HIS A 104 -21.54 -6.09 -5.82
C HIS A 104 -20.77 -5.91 -4.52
N ILE A 105 -20.92 -4.74 -3.93
CA ILE A 105 -20.24 -4.42 -2.67
C ILE A 105 -21.30 -4.07 -1.64
N ALA A 106 -21.28 -4.75 -0.52
CA ALA A 106 -22.14 -4.45 0.60
C ALA A 106 -21.30 -4.22 1.85
N ALA A 107 -21.61 -3.14 2.55
CA ALA A 107 -21.01 -2.81 3.83
C ALA A 107 -22.12 -2.27 4.72
N ASP A 108 -21.84 -2.03 5.99
CA ASP A 108 -22.86 -1.58 6.93
C ASP A 108 -23.57 -0.33 6.41
N GLY A 109 -24.88 -0.49 6.10
CA GLY A 109 -25.72 0.58 5.61
C GLY A 109 -25.42 1.06 4.20
N ILE A 110 -24.52 0.41 3.49
CA ILE A 110 -24.13 0.78 2.14
C ILE A 110 -24.21 -0.46 1.24
N SER A 111 -24.87 -0.29 0.12
CA SER A 111 -24.89 -1.31 -0.92
C SER A 111 -24.63 -0.65 -2.25
N ALA A 112 -23.71 -1.20 -3.01
CA ALA A 112 -23.38 -0.70 -4.33
C ALA A 112 -23.34 -1.85 -5.31
N ALA A 113 -23.91 -1.63 -6.49
CA ALA A 113 -23.89 -2.58 -7.58
C ALA A 113 -23.48 -1.86 -8.85
N ARG A 114 -22.65 -2.52 -9.63
CA ARG A 114 -22.18 -1.97 -10.88
C ARG A 114 -22.47 -2.95 -11.98
N GLU A 115 -23.19 -2.49 -12.98
CA GLU A 115 -23.52 -3.32 -14.10
C GLU A 115 -22.41 -3.32 -15.14
N SER A 116 -22.26 -4.45 -15.80
CA SER A 116 -21.36 -4.60 -16.93
C SER A 116 -21.83 -3.79 -18.13
N LYS A 117 -20.94 -3.16 -18.76
CA LYS A 117 -21.19 -2.43 -19.98
C LYS A 117 -20.24 -2.87 -21.07
#